data_1c2ccdef14871e4d23cb75d56a8d8ca5
#
_entry.id   1c2ccdef14871e4d23cb75d56a8d8ca5
#
_cell.length_a   1.000
_cell.length_b   1.000
_cell.length_c   1.000
_cell.angle_alpha   90.00
_cell.angle_beta   90.00
_cell.angle_gamma   90.00
#
_symmetry.space_group_name_H-M   'P 1'
#
loop_
_entity.id
_entity.type
_entity.pdbx_description
1 polymer ?
#
loop_
_entity_poly.entity_id
_entity_poly.type
_entity_poly.pdbx_seq_one_letter_code
_entity_poly.pdbx_strand_id
1 'polypeptide(L)'
;MDEAGRARPMLGASCMLGAGASFAIVNTMIPILTDRFGVPSATLVLWQYLIATVFALPLVGRIGLSVLKTRHPFLHQLRALVVAVGVQAFAFGFASGVPQWQMVALSMTAPFFVIVGSTIFLGEKPTWQRLTASAAGFAGALACQQTGPGAVSWMALLPILAAILWAVATVLTKYLAREESAESLTLYMLLLVTPNHLLITVLLGLVAVALPPGILPHSLAAGLDLGPHGANVWTLVAVLGLITAISQYFLNLAYKAADAIFLQPFDDLKLPINVLCGWILLSQIPTLWFWPGAALILGASLFLLRQEQTATRKAKIVSMAASAARL
;
A
#
# COMPACT_ATOMS: atom_id res chain seq x y z
N MET A 1 1.58 -10.69 -33.67
CA MET A 1 1.64 -9.60 -32.65
C MET A 1 0.35 -9.71 -31.88
N ASP A 2 0.44 -10.38 -30.72
CA ASP A 2 -0.72 -10.80 -29.95
C ASP A 2 -1.40 -9.65 -29.20
N GLU A 3 -2.65 -9.83 -28.84
CA GLU A 3 -3.52 -8.92 -28.08
C GLU A 3 -2.96 -8.45 -26.72
N ALA A 4 -1.69 -8.73 -26.42
CA ALA A 4 -1.03 -8.49 -25.14
C ALA A 4 -0.73 -7.01 -24.81
N GLY A 5 -1.02 -6.07 -25.71
CA GLY A 5 -0.79 -4.63 -25.52
C GLY A 5 -2.01 -3.81 -25.09
N ARG A 6 -3.22 -4.42 -25.00
CA ARG A 6 -4.41 -3.68 -24.57
C ARG A 6 -4.50 -3.63 -23.05
N ALA A 7 -4.63 -2.40 -22.52
CA ALA A 7 -5.01 -2.19 -21.12
C ALA A 7 -6.23 -3.05 -20.77
N ARG A 8 -6.15 -3.80 -19.66
CA ARG A 8 -7.23 -4.64 -19.12
C ARG A 8 -7.78 -4.00 -17.84
N PRO A 9 -8.52 -2.89 -17.92
CA PRO A 9 -8.88 -2.09 -16.75
C PRO A 9 -9.68 -2.88 -15.72
N MET A 10 -10.57 -3.79 -16.15
CA MET A 10 -11.35 -4.62 -15.22
C MET A 10 -10.48 -5.63 -14.46
N LEU A 11 -9.46 -6.20 -15.11
CA LEU A 11 -8.48 -7.06 -14.43
C LEU A 11 -7.68 -6.23 -13.42
N GLY A 12 -7.23 -5.03 -13.81
CA GLY A 12 -6.53 -4.12 -12.92
C GLY A 12 -7.36 -3.77 -11.69
N ALA A 13 -8.64 -3.41 -11.88
CA ALA A 13 -9.58 -3.10 -10.81
C ALA A 13 -9.79 -4.29 -9.87
N SER A 14 -10.04 -5.51 -10.41
CA SER A 14 -10.23 -6.72 -9.60
C SER A 14 -8.97 -7.08 -8.81
N CYS A 15 -7.79 -6.95 -9.40
CA CYS A 15 -6.53 -7.17 -8.70
C CYS A 15 -6.28 -6.12 -7.62
N MET A 16 -6.63 -4.85 -7.84
CA MET A 16 -6.52 -3.80 -6.84
C MET A 16 -7.44 -4.05 -5.65
N LEU A 17 -8.69 -4.48 -5.88
CA LEU A 17 -9.61 -4.90 -4.81
C LEU A 17 -9.06 -6.09 -4.01
N GLY A 18 -8.50 -7.09 -4.71
CA GLY A 18 -7.86 -8.23 -4.07
C GLY A 18 -6.65 -7.81 -3.22
N ALA A 19 -5.80 -6.92 -3.73
CA ALA A 19 -4.69 -6.34 -2.99
C ALA A 19 -5.19 -5.57 -1.75
N GLY A 20 -6.21 -4.72 -1.91
CA GLY A 20 -6.79 -3.94 -0.82
C GLY A 20 -7.37 -4.81 0.30
N ALA A 21 -8.11 -5.86 -0.04
CA ALA A 21 -8.64 -6.83 0.92
C ALA A 21 -7.52 -7.59 1.65
N SER A 22 -6.51 -8.03 0.92
CA SER A 22 -5.35 -8.71 1.51
C SER A 22 -4.54 -7.77 2.42
N PHE A 23 -4.31 -6.51 2.03
CA PHE A 23 -3.66 -5.53 2.89
C PHE A 23 -4.48 -5.17 4.13
N ALA A 24 -5.82 -5.22 4.08
CA ALA A 24 -6.65 -5.02 5.26
C ALA A 24 -6.39 -6.12 6.32
N ILE A 25 -6.20 -7.36 5.89
CA ILE A 25 -5.80 -8.46 6.79
C ILE A 25 -4.40 -8.20 7.36
N VAL A 26 -3.43 -7.83 6.52
CA VAL A 26 -2.06 -7.46 6.95
C VAL A 26 -2.11 -6.35 8.00
N ASN A 27 -2.83 -5.27 7.74
CA ASN A 27 -2.96 -4.13 8.65
C ASN A 27 -3.60 -4.49 10.00
N THR A 28 -4.44 -5.52 10.03
CA THR A 28 -5.06 -6.01 11.26
C THR A 28 -4.14 -6.97 12.03
N MET A 29 -3.35 -7.77 11.31
CA MET A 29 -2.41 -8.71 11.94
C MET A 29 -1.23 -7.99 12.61
N ILE A 30 -0.77 -6.85 12.07
CA ILE A 30 0.35 -6.09 12.65
C ILE A 30 0.04 -5.68 14.10
N PRO A 31 -1.03 -4.92 14.41
CA PRO A 31 -1.33 -4.56 15.81
C PRO A 31 -1.63 -5.78 16.69
N ILE A 32 -2.19 -6.86 16.16
CA ILE A 32 -2.35 -8.08 16.95
C ILE A 32 -0.99 -8.63 17.38
N LEU A 33 -0.01 -8.68 16.49
CA LEU A 33 1.33 -9.21 16.79
C LEU A 33 2.14 -8.26 17.67
N THR A 34 2.02 -6.93 17.47
CA THR A 34 2.74 -5.95 18.29
C THR A 34 2.14 -5.79 19.67
N ASP A 35 0.81 -5.64 19.79
CA ASP A 35 0.16 -5.26 21.04
C ASP A 35 -0.17 -6.45 21.91
N ARG A 36 -0.63 -7.58 21.33
CA ARG A 36 -1.02 -8.78 22.12
C ARG A 36 0.14 -9.73 22.36
N PHE A 37 1.08 -9.82 21.39
CA PHE A 37 2.22 -10.75 21.48
C PHE A 37 3.55 -10.05 21.76
N GLY A 38 3.59 -8.71 21.80
CA GLY A 38 4.78 -7.93 22.15
C GLY A 38 5.90 -8.00 21.12
N VAL A 39 5.63 -8.40 19.87
CA VAL A 39 6.66 -8.45 18.82
C VAL A 39 7.04 -7.02 18.42
N PRO A 40 8.33 -6.62 18.49
CA PRO A 40 8.74 -5.29 18.10
C PRO A 40 8.41 -5.00 16.62
N SER A 41 7.84 -3.82 16.34
CA SER A 41 7.35 -3.49 14.98
C SER A 41 8.44 -3.57 13.91
N ALA A 42 9.66 -3.12 14.23
CA ALA A 42 10.79 -3.16 13.30
C ALA A 42 11.17 -4.59 12.91
N THR A 43 11.22 -5.49 13.89
CA THR A 43 11.52 -6.92 13.67
C THR A 43 10.35 -7.62 12.98
N LEU A 44 9.12 -7.30 13.37
CA LEU A 44 7.93 -7.88 12.75
C LEU A 44 7.90 -7.66 11.23
N VAL A 45 8.11 -6.43 10.76
CA VAL A 45 8.10 -6.14 9.32
C VAL A 45 9.29 -6.77 8.59
N LEU A 46 10.44 -6.93 9.24
CA LEU A 46 11.55 -7.68 8.69
C LEU A 46 11.15 -9.14 8.43
N TRP A 47 10.60 -9.83 9.43
CA TRP A 47 10.14 -11.21 9.29
C TRP A 47 9.00 -11.34 8.27
N GLN A 48 8.06 -10.41 8.29
CA GLN A 48 6.95 -10.34 7.32
C GLN A 48 7.47 -10.37 5.88
N TYR A 49 8.43 -9.51 5.54
CA TYR A 49 8.95 -9.43 4.18
C TYR A 49 9.95 -10.53 3.85
N LEU A 50 10.72 -11.02 4.81
CA LEU A 50 11.58 -12.18 4.62
C LEU A 50 10.75 -13.42 4.23
N ILE A 51 9.70 -13.68 5.00
CA ILE A 51 8.80 -14.82 4.74
C ILE A 51 8.00 -14.61 3.45
N ALA A 52 7.54 -13.38 3.17
CA ALA A 52 6.89 -13.06 1.91
C ALA A 52 7.81 -13.32 0.71
N THR A 53 9.12 -13.02 0.84
CA THR A 53 10.11 -13.33 -0.17
C THR A 53 10.20 -14.84 -0.41
N VAL A 54 10.26 -15.64 0.65
CA VAL A 54 10.29 -17.12 0.55
C VAL A 54 9.06 -17.64 -0.20
N PHE A 55 7.86 -17.14 0.14
CA PHE A 55 6.62 -17.53 -0.55
C PHE A 55 6.54 -17.07 -2.00
N ALA A 56 7.29 -16.04 -2.39
CA ALA A 56 7.36 -15.58 -3.79
C ALA A 56 8.39 -16.33 -4.63
N LEU A 57 9.38 -17.05 -4.03
CA LEU A 57 10.41 -17.78 -4.77
C LEU A 57 9.85 -18.80 -5.79
N PRO A 58 8.73 -19.51 -5.57
CA PRO A 58 8.14 -20.38 -6.56
C PRO A 58 7.79 -19.70 -7.89
N LEU A 59 7.62 -18.38 -7.92
CA LEU A 59 7.44 -17.62 -9.17
C LEU A 59 8.67 -17.75 -10.09
N VAL A 60 9.88 -17.78 -9.50
CA VAL A 60 11.13 -18.00 -10.26
C VAL A 60 11.13 -19.39 -10.91
N GLY A 61 10.69 -20.41 -10.17
CA GLY A 61 10.58 -21.78 -10.69
C GLY A 61 9.60 -21.94 -11.86
N ARG A 62 8.54 -21.11 -11.88
CA ARG A 62 7.53 -21.14 -12.97
C ARG A 62 7.97 -20.38 -14.22
N ILE A 63 8.65 -19.25 -14.07
CA ILE A 63 8.92 -18.29 -15.17
C ILE A 63 10.39 -18.37 -15.61
N GLY A 64 11.25 -18.95 -14.78
CA GLY A 64 12.68 -19.05 -14.99
C GLY A 64 13.44 -17.80 -14.53
N LEU A 65 14.78 -17.87 -14.55
CA LEU A 65 15.67 -16.80 -14.10
C LEU A 65 15.57 -15.51 -14.95
N SER A 66 14.92 -15.58 -16.11
CA SER A 66 14.70 -14.41 -16.97
C SER A 66 13.85 -13.31 -16.28
N VAL A 67 13.01 -13.69 -15.32
CA VAL A 67 12.21 -12.76 -14.51
C VAL A 67 13.08 -11.82 -13.66
N LEU A 68 14.31 -12.20 -13.38
CA LEU A 68 15.29 -11.39 -12.63
C LEU A 68 16.18 -10.51 -13.55
N LYS A 69 15.87 -10.41 -14.85
CA LYS A 69 16.57 -9.49 -15.74
C LYS A 69 15.85 -8.14 -15.75
N THR A 70 16.54 -7.10 -15.30
CA THR A 70 16.02 -5.71 -15.34
C THR A 70 17.04 -4.78 -15.97
N ARG A 71 16.55 -3.73 -16.63
CA ARG A 71 17.37 -2.60 -17.10
C ARG A 71 17.44 -1.48 -16.08
N HIS A 72 16.64 -1.54 -15.00
CA HIS A 72 16.42 -0.46 -14.05
C HIS A 72 16.71 -0.88 -12.58
N PRO A 73 17.87 -1.47 -12.25
CA PRO A 73 18.15 -1.98 -10.90
C PRO A 73 18.08 -0.87 -9.83
N PHE A 74 18.53 0.35 -10.17
CA PHE A 74 18.47 1.49 -9.26
C PHE A 74 17.03 1.89 -8.93
N LEU A 75 16.11 1.88 -9.90
CA LEU A 75 14.70 2.22 -9.65
C LEU A 75 14.01 1.15 -8.79
N HIS A 76 14.36 -0.13 -8.95
CA HIS A 76 13.89 -1.18 -8.05
C HIS A 76 14.39 -0.98 -6.62
N GLN A 77 15.68 -0.65 -6.45
CA GLN A 77 16.24 -0.38 -5.13
C GLN A 77 15.60 0.85 -4.47
N LEU A 78 15.43 1.95 -5.23
CA LEU A 78 14.75 3.15 -4.74
C LEU A 78 13.30 2.84 -4.32
N ARG A 79 12.56 2.09 -5.16
CA ARG A 79 11.20 1.66 -4.86
C ARG A 79 11.14 0.82 -3.58
N ALA A 80 12.05 -0.14 -3.43
CA ALA A 80 12.11 -0.99 -2.25
C ALA A 80 12.47 -0.21 -0.98
N LEU A 81 13.38 0.75 -1.08
CA LEU A 81 13.76 1.60 0.05
C LEU A 81 12.60 2.48 0.53
N VAL A 82 11.92 3.19 -0.38
CA VAL A 82 10.79 4.04 0.03
C VAL A 82 9.63 3.22 0.58
N VAL A 83 9.40 2.01 0.05
CA VAL A 83 8.41 1.08 0.63
C VAL A 83 8.84 0.63 2.01
N ALA A 84 10.10 0.25 2.22
CA ALA A 84 10.59 -0.20 3.52
C ALA A 84 10.43 0.89 4.58
N VAL A 85 10.83 2.13 4.28
CA VAL A 85 10.67 3.26 5.21
C VAL A 85 9.19 3.53 5.48
N GLY A 86 8.32 3.51 4.46
CA GLY A 86 6.89 3.71 4.60
C GLY A 86 6.23 2.64 5.47
N VAL A 87 6.58 1.37 5.28
CA VAL A 87 6.07 0.24 6.07
C VAL A 87 6.55 0.31 7.52
N GLN A 88 7.82 0.67 7.76
CA GLN A 88 8.33 0.87 9.12
C GLN A 88 7.58 2.00 9.84
N ALA A 89 7.39 3.15 9.18
CA ALA A 89 6.63 4.26 9.75
C ALA A 89 5.19 3.86 10.08
N PHE A 90 4.55 3.09 9.18
CA PHE A 90 3.18 2.64 9.36
C PHE A 90 3.06 1.60 10.49
N ALA A 91 3.93 0.60 10.52
CA ALA A 91 3.96 -0.41 11.58
C ALA A 91 4.29 0.21 12.96
N PHE A 92 5.18 1.20 13.00
CA PHE A 92 5.46 1.95 14.21
C PHE A 92 4.25 2.75 14.69
N GLY A 93 3.47 3.35 13.78
CA GLY A 93 2.22 4.03 14.14
C GLY A 93 1.25 3.09 14.86
N PHE A 94 1.08 1.86 14.39
CA PHE A 94 0.29 0.83 15.08
C PHE A 94 0.85 0.49 16.46
N ALA A 95 2.15 0.19 16.54
CA ALA A 95 2.82 -0.13 17.80
C ALA A 95 2.85 1.04 18.81
N SER A 96 2.54 2.25 18.36
CA SER A 96 2.39 3.45 19.20
C SER A 96 0.94 3.68 19.64
N GLY A 97 0.05 2.73 19.39
CA GLY A 97 -1.36 2.78 19.82
C GLY A 97 -2.26 3.64 18.94
N VAL A 98 -1.81 4.04 17.73
CA VAL A 98 -2.68 4.76 16.78
C VAL A 98 -3.72 3.77 16.23
N PRO A 99 -5.02 4.04 16.34
CA PRO A 99 -6.06 3.13 15.89
C PRO A 99 -5.97 2.80 14.40
N GLN A 100 -6.28 1.55 14.02
CA GLN A 100 -6.20 1.10 12.63
C GLN A 100 -7.02 1.97 11.68
N TRP A 101 -8.25 2.33 12.06
CA TRP A 101 -9.11 3.20 11.25
C TRP A 101 -8.49 4.57 10.97
N GLN A 102 -7.75 5.12 11.95
CA GLN A 102 -7.06 6.41 11.83
C GLN A 102 -5.84 6.29 10.91
N MET A 103 -5.01 5.28 11.09
CA MET A 103 -3.85 4.99 10.25
C MET A 103 -4.26 4.83 8.79
N VAL A 104 -5.30 4.04 8.53
CA VAL A 104 -5.77 3.79 7.16
C VAL A 104 -6.43 5.01 6.56
N ALA A 105 -7.27 5.74 7.31
CA ALA A 105 -7.90 6.96 6.80
C ALA A 105 -6.87 8.01 6.37
N LEU A 106 -5.80 8.22 7.14
CA LEU A 106 -4.73 9.16 6.77
C LEU A 106 -3.90 8.66 5.58
N SER A 107 -3.72 7.34 5.43
CA SER A 107 -3.05 6.81 4.25
C SER A 107 -3.84 7.05 2.95
N MET A 108 -5.17 7.33 3.04
CA MET A 108 -6.00 7.74 1.89
C MET A 108 -5.65 9.14 1.34
N THR A 109 -4.65 9.81 1.89
CA THR A 109 -4.02 10.98 1.24
C THR A 109 -3.13 10.58 0.06
N ALA A 110 -2.74 9.30 -0.06
CA ALA A 110 -1.86 8.79 -1.12
C ALA A 110 -2.36 9.10 -2.55
N PRO A 111 -3.65 8.99 -2.90
CA PRO A 111 -4.15 9.33 -4.24
C PRO A 111 -3.78 10.74 -4.70
N PHE A 112 -3.77 11.72 -3.81
CA PHE A 112 -3.34 13.08 -4.13
C PHE A 112 -1.88 13.10 -4.59
N PHE A 113 -0.99 12.46 -3.84
CA PHE A 113 0.43 12.40 -4.17
C PHE A 113 0.70 11.53 -5.41
N VAL A 114 -0.08 10.47 -5.63
CA VAL A 114 -0.01 9.64 -6.85
C VAL A 114 -0.38 10.47 -8.08
N ILE A 115 -1.44 11.27 -8.04
CA ILE A 115 -1.83 12.14 -9.16
C ILE A 115 -0.72 13.13 -9.50
N VAL A 116 -0.17 13.81 -8.48
CA VAL A 116 0.95 14.74 -8.67
C VAL A 116 2.15 14.04 -9.29
N GLY A 117 2.58 12.91 -8.72
CA GLY A 117 3.73 12.16 -9.21
C GLY A 117 3.51 11.57 -10.60
N SER A 118 2.34 10.99 -10.87
CA SER A 118 2.01 10.41 -12.19
C SER A 118 1.94 11.49 -13.28
N THR A 119 1.44 12.68 -12.95
CA THR A 119 1.42 13.80 -13.89
C THR A 119 2.84 14.23 -14.26
N ILE A 120 3.72 14.40 -13.27
CA ILE A 120 5.08 14.89 -13.47
C ILE A 120 5.98 13.85 -14.14
N PHE A 121 5.95 12.60 -13.66
CA PHE A 121 6.93 11.58 -14.05
C PHE A 121 6.43 10.59 -15.11
N LEU A 122 5.11 10.35 -15.19
CA LEU A 122 4.54 9.41 -16.16
C LEU A 122 3.88 10.12 -17.35
N GLY A 123 3.69 11.44 -17.27
CA GLY A 123 2.97 12.22 -18.30
C GLY A 123 1.47 11.93 -18.32
N GLU A 124 0.91 11.31 -17.26
CA GLU A 124 -0.53 11.11 -17.14
C GLU A 124 -1.23 12.46 -16.97
N LYS A 125 -2.31 12.70 -17.73
CA LYS A 125 -3.06 13.96 -17.67
C LYS A 125 -4.29 13.79 -16.79
N PRO A 126 -4.26 14.32 -15.55
CA PRO A 126 -5.43 14.25 -14.68
C PRO A 126 -6.53 15.15 -15.25
N THR A 127 -7.76 14.65 -15.24
CA THR A 127 -8.93 15.49 -15.51
C THR A 127 -9.23 16.36 -14.29
N TRP A 128 -9.95 17.48 -14.50
CA TRP A 128 -10.38 18.31 -13.37
C TRP A 128 -11.19 17.51 -12.33
N GLN A 129 -12.01 16.57 -12.79
CA GLN A 129 -12.78 15.70 -11.92
C GLN A 129 -11.89 14.81 -11.03
N ARG A 130 -10.78 14.30 -11.57
CA ARG A 130 -9.80 13.52 -10.78
C ARG A 130 -9.11 14.39 -9.73
N LEU A 131 -8.75 15.62 -10.06
CA LEU A 131 -8.16 16.56 -9.12
C LEU A 131 -9.13 16.93 -7.99
N THR A 132 -10.37 17.27 -8.31
CA THR A 132 -11.39 17.63 -7.30
C THR A 132 -11.75 16.45 -6.41
N ALA A 133 -11.89 15.24 -6.96
CA ALA A 133 -12.16 14.05 -6.17
C ALA A 133 -10.98 13.70 -5.25
N SER A 134 -9.74 13.81 -5.72
CA SER A 134 -8.56 13.58 -4.89
C SER A 134 -8.42 14.62 -3.78
N ALA A 135 -8.71 15.90 -4.06
CA ALA A 135 -8.75 16.94 -3.05
C ALA A 135 -9.85 16.70 -1.99
N ALA A 136 -11.02 16.23 -2.43
CA ALA A 136 -12.11 15.84 -1.53
C ALA A 136 -11.73 14.62 -0.67
N GLY A 137 -11.09 13.60 -1.26
CA GLY A 137 -10.55 12.46 -0.51
C GLY A 137 -9.51 12.86 0.52
N PHE A 138 -8.58 13.76 0.15
CA PHE A 138 -7.61 14.32 1.08
C PHE A 138 -8.26 15.08 2.24
N ALA A 139 -9.22 15.96 1.95
CA ALA A 139 -9.99 16.67 2.97
C ALA A 139 -10.77 15.70 3.89
N GLY A 140 -11.33 14.62 3.31
CA GLY A 140 -11.99 13.55 4.05
C GLY A 140 -11.04 12.81 5.00
N ALA A 141 -9.83 12.49 4.54
CA ALA A 141 -8.81 11.85 5.36
C ALA A 141 -8.41 12.73 6.56
N LEU A 142 -8.26 14.04 6.36
CA LEU A 142 -8.00 14.99 7.44
C LEU A 142 -9.21 15.13 8.39
N ALA A 143 -10.43 15.12 7.86
CA ALA A 143 -11.64 15.17 8.67
C ALA A 143 -11.77 13.97 9.62
N CYS A 144 -11.34 12.79 9.21
CA CYS A 144 -11.28 11.60 10.05
C CYS A 144 -10.41 11.79 11.32
N GLN A 145 -9.51 12.77 11.33
CA GLN A 145 -8.58 13.04 12.45
C GLN A 145 -9.15 13.88 13.58
N GLN A 146 -10.35 14.42 13.45
CA GLN A 146 -10.92 15.25 14.50
C GLN A 146 -11.28 14.42 15.75
N THR A 147 -10.33 14.36 16.67
CA THR A 147 -10.43 13.73 17.98
C THR A 147 -10.57 14.80 19.05
N GLY A 148 -11.61 15.63 19.04
CA GLY A 148 -11.87 16.64 20.09
C GLY A 148 -10.78 17.71 20.27
N PRO A 149 -10.97 18.69 21.16
CA PRO A 149 -9.98 19.73 21.45
C PRO A 149 -8.81 19.15 22.26
N GLY A 150 -7.69 18.95 21.61
CA GLY A 150 -6.44 18.56 22.25
C GLY A 150 -5.56 17.65 21.41
N ALA A 151 -4.70 18.25 20.62
CA ALA A 151 -3.50 17.67 20.04
C ALA A 151 -3.71 16.62 18.93
N VAL A 152 -3.54 17.06 17.70
CA VAL A 152 -3.05 16.19 16.64
C VAL A 152 -1.70 15.62 17.12
N SER A 153 -1.70 14.36 17.54
CA SER A 153 -0.44 13.70 17.90
C SER A 153 0.48 13.73 16.69
N TRP A 154 1.77 14.01 16.87
CA TRP A 154 2.77 13.92 15.81
C TRP A 154 2.79 12.51 15.15
N MET A 155 2.34 11.49 15.86
CA MET A 155 2.13 10.13 15.35
C MET A 155 1.15 10.08 14.16
N ALA A 156 0.22 11.03 14.06
CA ALA A 156 -0.68 11.15 12.92
C ALA A 156 0.03 11.56 11.61
N LEU A 157 1.26 12.07 11.70
CA LEU A 157 2.10 12.36 10.53
C LEU A 157 2.70 11.08 9.90
N LEU A 158 2.84 10.00 10.67
CA LEU A 158 3.42 8.75 10.19
C LEU A 158 2.66 8.12 9.00
N PRO A 159 1.33 7.97 9.04
CA PRO A 159 0.59 7.44 7.91
C PRO A 159 0.59 8.40 6.70
N ILE A 160 0.70 9.71 6.89
CA ILE A 160 0.86 10.67 5.79
C ILE A 160 2.24 10.51 5.15
N LEU A 161 3.30 10.38 5.96
CA LEU A 161 4.64 10.06 5.45
C LEU A 161 4.65 8.75 4.67
N ALA A 162 4.03 7.71 5.21
CA ALA A 162 3.88 6.44 4.51
C ALA A 162 3.11 6.61 3.18
N ALA A 163 2.04 7.41 3.16
CA ALA A 163 1.26 7.71 1.96
C ALA A 163 2.10 8.38 0.86
N ILE A 164 2.94 9.36 1.22
CA ILE A 164 3.88 10.01 0.29
C ILE A 164 4.87 9.00 -0.28
N LEU A 165 5.50 8.19 0.58
CA LEU A 165 6.49 7.19 0.17
C LEU A 165 5.87 6.11 -0.71
N TRP A 166 4.66 5.64 -0.38
CA TRP A 166 3.94 4.68 -1.21
C TRP A 166 3.45 5.27 -2.52
N ALA A 167 3.12 6.57 -2.57
CA ALA A 167 2.82 7.26 -3.83
C ALA A 167 4.05 7.29 -4.74
N VAL A 168 5.24 7.57 -4.22
CA VAL A 168 6.50 7.47 -4.98
C VAL A 168 6.70 6.03 -5.49
N ALA A 169 6.52 5.03 -4.62
CA ALA A 169 6.62 3.62 -5.00
C ALA A 169 5.61 3.22 -6.09
N THR A 170 4.38 3.75 -6.03
CA THR A 170 3.34 3.53 -7.04
C THR A 170 3.76 4.08 -8.40
N VAL A 171 4.25 5.32 -8.45
CA VAL A 171 4.73 5.96 -9.68
C VAL A 171 5.90 5.16 -10.28
N LEU A 172 6.87 4.75 -9.45
CA LEU A 172 7.99 3.90 -9.87
C LEU A 172 7.50 2.53 -10.37
N THR A 173 6.56 1.90 -9.68
CA THR A 173 5.96 0.63 -10.09
C THR A 173 5.27 0.75 -11.44
N LYS A 174 4.49 1.80 -11.65
CA LYS A 174 3.80 2.04 -12.93
C LYS A 174 4.79 2.32 -14.06
N TYR A 175 5.86 3.05 -13.79
CA TYR A 175 6.93 3.27 -14.77
C TYR A 175 7.58 1.94 -15.19
N LEU A 176 8.03 1.14 -14.24
CA LEU A 176 8.67 -0.15 -14.49
C LEU A 176 7.72 -1.17 -15.13
N ALA A 177 6.43 -1.14 -14.80
CA ALA A 177 5.40 -2.01 -15.37
C ALA A 177 5.20 -1.82 -16.89
N ARG A 178 5.75 -0.78 -17.50
CA ARG A 178 5.73 -0.61 -18.95
C ARG A 178 6.59 -1.69 -19.65
N GLU A 179 7.71 -2.06 -19.05
CA GLU A 179 8.70 -2.98 -19.64
C GLU A 179 8.73 -4.34 -18.91
N GLU A 180 8.39 -4.38 -17.63
CA GLU A 180 8.55 -5.57 -16.79
C GLU A 180 7.22 -6.26 -16.49
N SER A 181 7.30 -7.56 -16.15
CA SER A 181 6.13 -8.36 -15.75
C SER A 181 5.74 -8.11 -14.29
N ALA A 182 4.49 -8.45 -13.91
CA ALA A 182 4.04 -8.34 -12.53
C ALA A 182 4.84 -9.23 -11.57
N GLU A 183 5.29 -10.37 -12.06
CA GLU A 183 6.14 -11.32 -11.33
C GLU A 183 7.52 -10.74 -11.07
N SER A 184 8.17 -10.13 -12.09
CA SER A 184 9.44 -9.42 -11.94
C SER A 184 9.32 -8.32 -10.89
N LEU A 185 8.30 -7.46 -11.04
CA LEU A 185 8.04 -6.37 -10.11
C LEU A 185 7.83 -6.85 -8.67
N THR A 186 7.15 -8.00 -8.50
CA THR A 186 6.88 -8.58 -7.18
C THR A 186 8.16 -9.16 -6.57
N LEU A 187 8.90 -9.94 -7.34
CA LEU A 187 10.15 -10.56 -6.86
C LEU A 187 11.18 -9.50 -6.49
N TYR A 188 11.43 -8.52 -7.35
CA TYR A 188 12.35 -7.43 -7.05
C TYR A 188 11.92 -6.63 -5.81
N MET A 189 10.61 -6.37 -5.66
CA MET A 189 10.11 -5.67 -4.47
C MET A 189 10.44 -6.47 -3.21
N LEU A 190 10.07 -7.74 -3.15
CA LEU A 190 10.23 -8.56 -1.95
C LEU A 190 11.71 -8.85 -1.64
N LEU A 191 12.51 -9.17 -2.68
CA LEU A 191 13.94 -9.43 -2.53
C LEU A 191 14.72 -8.22 -2.01
N LEU A 192 14.37 -7.00 -2.45
CA LEU A 192 15.09 -5.79 -2.08
C LEU A 192 14.51 -5.12 -0.82
N VAL A 193 13.21 -5.23 -0.54
CA VAL A 193 12.61 -4.68 0.67
C VAL A 193 13.15 -5.37 1.92
N THR A 194 13.35 -6.68 1.89
CA THR A 194 13.88 -7.46 3.02
C THR A 194 15.23 -6.93 3.53
N PRO A 195 16.29 -6.79 2.69
CA PRO A 195 17.57 -6.23 3.15
C PRO A 195 17.44 -4.76 3.58
N ASN A 196 16.55 -3.97 2.98
CA ASN A 196 16.29 -2.60 3.44
C ASN A 196 15.67 -2.59 4.85
N HIS A 197 14.72 -3.49 5.15
CA HIS A 197 14.20 -3.64 6.51
C HIS A 197 15.26 -4.07 7.50
N LEU A 198 16.13 -5.02 7.12
CA LEU A 198 17.25 -5.42 7.97
C LEU A 198 18.17 -4.23 8.28
N LEU A 199 18.55 -3.47 7.24
CA LEU A 199 19.39 -2.27 7.41
C LEU A 199 18.72 -1.25 8.34
N ILE A 200 17.44 -0.93 8.12
CA ILE A 200 16.70 0.02 8.95
C ILE A 200 16.61 -0.48 10.39
N THR A 201 16.29 -1.76 10.61
CA THR A 201 16.17 -2.35 11.95
C THR A 201 17.52 -2.30 12.71
N VAL A 202 18.63 -2.64 12.02
CA VAL A 202 19.97 -2.55 12.60
C VAL A 202 20.34 -1.09 12.91
N LEU A 203 20.10 -0.15 11.99
CA LEU A 203 20.38 1.27 12.20
C LEU A 203 19.57 1.84 13.38
N LEU A 204 18.29 1.49 13.49
CA LEU A 204 17.44 1.89 14.62
C LEU A 204 17.97 1.32 15.94
N GLY A 205 18.42 0.08 15.96
CA GLY A 205 19.06 -0.53 17.12
C GLY A 205 20.35 0.18 17.52
N LEU A 206 21.21 0.51 16.56
CA LEU A 206 22.46 1.27 16.82
C LEU A 206 22.17 2.68 17.34
N VAL A 207 21.20 3.37 16.76
CA VAL A 207 20.76 4.70 17.23
C VAL A 207 20.20 4.61 18.64
N ALA A 208 19.44 3.56 18.96
CA ALA A 208 18.89 3.34 20.29
C ALA A 208 19.98 3.15 21.37
N VAL A 209 21.08 2.48 21.01
CA VAL A 209 22.23 2.32 21.92
C VAL A 209 22.99 3.65 22.09
N ALA A 210 23.05 4.50 21.05
CA ALA A 210 23.77 5.77 21.08
C ALA A 210 22.99 6.90 21.79
N LEU A 211 21.66 6.78 21.91
CA LEU A 211 20.80 7.78 22.53
C LEU A 211 20.54 7.46 24.02
N PRO A 212 20.28 8.48 24.87
CA PRO A 212 19.84 8.25 26.24
C PRO A 212 18.57 7.37 26.30
N PRO A 213 18.45 6.48 27.31
CA PRO A 213 17.27 5.63 27.48
C PRO A 213 15.97 6.46 27.52
N GLY A 214 14.95 5.99 26.80
CA GLY A 214 13.62 6.62 26.77
C GLY A 214 13.41 7.66 25.66
N ILE A 215 14.43 8.03 24.89
CA ILE A 215 14.24 8.92 23.72
C ILE A 215 13.53 8.19 22.58
N LEU A 216 13.93 6.95 22.30
CA LEU A 216 13.23 6.12 21.33
C LEU A 216 12.20 5.21 22.04
N PRO A 217 10.98 5.07 21.48
CA PRO A 217 10.04 4.09 21.96
C PRO A 217 10.60 2.67 21.91
N HIS A 218 10.25 1.83 22.87
CA HIS A 218 10.76 0.46 22.99
C HIS A 218 10.56 -0.37 21.70
N SER A 219 9.44 -0.17 21.01
CA SER A 219 9.12 -0.86 19.74
C SER A 219 10.09 -0.57 18.60
N LEU A 220 10.80 0.56 18.63
CA LEU A 220 11.89 0.90 17.71
C LEU A 220 13.26 0.58 18.27
N ALA A 221 13.43 0.78 19.58
CA ALA A 221 14.72 0.62 20.27
C ALA A 221 15.11 -0.86 20.47
N ALA A 222 14.15 -1.79 20.40
CA ALA A 222 14.40 -3.22 20.62
C ALA A 222 15.38 -3.85 19.60
N GLY A 223 15.69 -3.13 18.51
CA GLY A 223 16.65 -3.61 17.50
C GLY A 223 16.16 -4.90 16.84
N LEU A 224 17.11 -5.83 16.59
CA LEU A 224 16.81 -7.13 16.00
C LEU A 224 16.43 -8.10 17.13
N ASP A 225 15.15 -8.26 17.38
CA ASP A 225 14.66 -9.26 18.34
C ASP A 225 14.50 -10.61 17.61
N LEU A 226 15.44 -11.50 17.83
CA LEU A 226 15.42 -12.89 17.37
C LEU A 226 14.90 -13.83 18.46
N GLY A 227 14.33 -13.28 19.55
CA GLY A 227 13.89 -14.03 20.72
C GLY A 227 12.93 -15.18 20.40
N PRO A 228 12.82 -16.19 21.29
CA PRO A 228 11.95 -17.32 21.12
C PRO A 228 10.50 -16.88 21.29
N HIS A 229 9.86 -16.52 20.22
CA HIS A 229 8.41 -16.38 20.18
C HIS A 229 7.79 -17.78 20.07
N GLY A 230 6.69 -18.03 20.77
CA GLY A 230 6.00 -19.33 20.73
C GLY A 230 5.55 -19.71 19.30
N ALA A 231 5.31 -21.02 19.09
CA ALA A 231 4.92 -21.55 17.78
C ALA A 231 3.70 -20.82 17.16
N ASN A 232 2.75 -20.40 17.99
CA ASN A 232 1.57 -19.65 17.53
C ASN A 232 1.94 -18.30 16.89
N VAL A 233 2.95 -17.59 17.45
CA VAL A 233 3.42 -16.31 16.91
C VAL A 233 4.08 -16.54 15.55
N TRP A 234 4.94 -17.53 15.43
CA TRP A 234 5.59 -17.88 14.18
C TRP A 234 4.59 -18.28 13.08
N THR A 235 3.52 -19.01 13.46
CA THR A 235 2.43 -19.34 12.53
C THR A 235 1.75 -18.07 12.02
N LEU A 236 1.42 -17.13 12.91
CA LEU A 236 0.82 -15.85 12.51
C LEU A 236 1.75 -15.03 11.64
N VAL A 237 3.04 -14.97 11.95
CA VAL A 237 4.05 -14.25 11.14
C VAL A 237 4.20 -14.93 9.76
N ALA A 238 4.14 -16.27 9.68
CA ALA A 238 4.15 -16.99 8.41
C ALA A 238 2.92 -16.66 7.56
N VAL A 239 1.72 -16.63 8.16
CA VAL A 239 0.47 -16.23 7.49
C VAL A 239 0.56 -14.76 7.04
N LEU A 240 1.08 -13.87 7.88
CA LEU A 240 1.31 -12.46 7.56
C LEU A 240 2.20 -12.32 6.32
N GLY A 241 3.33 -13.05 6.27
CA GLY A 241 4.25 -13.05 5.14
C GLY A 241 3.60 -13.60 3.86
N LEU A 242 2.85 -14.71 3.95
CA LEU A 242 2.11 -15.26 2.81
C LEU A 242 1.11 -14.26 2.23
N ILE A 243 0.28 -13.66 3.10
CA ILE A 243 -0.73 -12.68 2.66
C ILE A 243 -0.04 -11.45 2.07
N THR A 244 1.10 -11.02 2.62
CA THR A 244 1.91 -9.92 2.07
C THR A 244 2.40 -10.25 0.66
N ALA A 245 2.90 -11.46 0.40
CA ALA A 245 3.32 -11.88 -0.94
C ALA A 245 2.16 -11.84 -1.94
N ILE A 246 0.99 -12.33 -1.55
CA ILE A 246 -0.24 -12.30 -2.36
C ILE A 246 -0.66 -10.85 -2.65
N SER A 247 -0.67 -10.00 -1.62
CA SER A 247 -1.02 -8.57 -1.75
C SER A 247 -0.11 -7.85 -2.73
N GLN A 248 1.20 -8.06 -2.63
CA GLN A 248 2.19 -7.45 -3.51
C GLN A 248 2.05 -7.92 -4.95
N TYR A 249 1.76 -9.21 -5.17
CA TYR A 249 1.53 -9.74 -6.51
C TYR A 249 0.28 -9.12 -7.14
N PHE A 250 -0.84 -9.09 -6.43
CA PHE A 250 -2.07 -8.46 -6.92
C PHE A 250 -1.87 -6.96 -7.21
N LEU A 251 -1.17 -6.25 -6.34
CA LEU A 251 -0.87 -4.83 -6.53
C LEU A 251 -0.05 -4.59 -7.81
N ASN A 252 1.03 -5.34 -8.00
CA ASN A 252 1.87 -5.21 -9.19
C ASN A 252 1.12 -5.60 -10.47
N LEU A 253 0.27 -6.65 -10.42
CA LEU A 253 -0.58 -7.06 -11.53
C LEU A 253 -1.62 -5.98 -11.87
N ALA A 254 -2.19 -5.31 -10.87
CA ALA A 254 -3.10 -4.19 -11.08
C ALA A 254 -2.42 -3.04 -11.84
N TYR A 255 -1.24 -2.60 -11.39
CA TYR A 255 -0.48 -1.55 -12.06
C TYR A 255 0.06 -1.97 -13.44
N LYS A 256 0.27 -3.24 -13.70
CA LYS A 256 0.58 -3.75 -15.03
C LYS A 256 -0.64 -3.66 -15.96
N ALA A 257 -1.83 -3.92 -15.44
CA ALA A 257 -3.06 -4.03 -16.22
C ALA A 257 -3.76 -2.68 -16.50
N ALA A 258 -3.59 -1.66 -15.64
CA ALA A 258 -4.29 -0.38 -15.74
C ALA A 258 -3.46 0.81 -15.26
N ASP A 259 -3.91 2.03 -15.54
CA ASP A 259 -3.24 3.26 -15.14
C ASP A 259 -3.32 3.52 -13.63
N ALA A 260 -2.26 4.13 -13.07
CA ALA A 260 -2.16 4.37 -11.65
C ALA A 260 -3.32 5.22 -11.13
N ILE A 261 -3.67 6.30 -11.83
CA ILE A 261 -4.77 7.20 -11.44
C ILE A 261 -6.13 6.49 -11.52
N PHE A 262 -6.34 5.63 -12.55
CA PHE A 262 -7.56 4.84 -12.69
C PHE A 262 -7.77 3.88 -11.51
N LEU A 263 -6.70 3.34 -10.94
CA LEU A 263 -6.76 2.33 -9.88
C LEU A 263 -7.03 2.91 -8.50
N GLN A 264 -6.80 4.22 -8.26
CA GLN A 264 -6.95 4.82 -6.94
C GLN A 264 -8.34 4.62 -6.30
N PRO A 265 -9.48 4.83 -7.01
CA PRO A 265 -10.80 4.61 -6.43
C PRO A 265 -11.02 3.17 -5.95
N PHE A 266 -10.39 2.19 -6.60
CA PHE A 266 -10.48 0.78 -6.18
C PHE A 266 -9.59 0.50 -4.96
N ASP A 267 -8.44 1.17 -4.85
CA ASP A 267 -7.58 1.09 -3.67
C ASP A 267 -8.27 1.70 -2.44
N ASP A 268 -9.02 2.79 -2.60
CA ASP A 268 -9.74 3.45 -1.51
C ASP A 268 -10.82 2.56 -0.88
N LEU A 269 -11.36 1.58 -1.63
CA LEU A 269 -12.34 0.61 -1.10
C LEU A 269 -11.75 -0.31 -0.01
N LYS A 270 -10.43 -0.32 0.20
CA LYS A 270 -9.83 -1.00 1.36
C LYS A 270 -10.20 -0.34 2.69
N LEU A 271 -10.61 0.95 2.70
CA LEU A 271 -10.95 1.67 3.93
C LEU A 271 -12.09 0.99 4.72
N PRO A 272 -13.29 0.72 4.14
CA PRO A 272 -14.35 0.06 4.87
C PRO A 272 -13.95 -1.35 5.34
N ILE A 273 -13.14 -2.08 4.58
CA ILE A 273 -12.67 -3.40 4.97
C ILE A 273 -11.75 -3.31 6.21
N ASN A 274 -10.81 -2.36 6.21
CA ASN A 274 -9.92 -2.11 7.35
C ASN A 274 -10.70 -1.72 8.61
N VAL A 275 -11.72 -0.85 8.47
CA VAL A 275 -12.56 -0.43 9.59
C VAL A 275 -13.34 -1.61 10.17
N LEU A 276 -13.92 -2.43 9.30
CA LEU A 276 -14.65 -3.63 9.73
C LEU A 276 -13.73 -4.62 10.46
N CYS A 277 -12.54 -4.87 9.93
CA CYS A 277 -11.54 -5.72 10.57
C CYS A 277 -11.09 -5.14 11.93
N GLY A 278 -10.80 -3.84 11.99
CA GLY A 278 -10.41 -3.15 13.22
C GLY A 278 -11.51 -3.20 14.29
N TRP A 279 -12.77 -3.06 13.87
CA TRP A 279 -13.91 -3.16 14.80
C TRP A 279 -14.08 -4.59 15.33
N ILE A 280 -14.14 -5.58 14.44
CA ILE A 280 -14.41 -6.98 14.84
C ILE A 280 -13.24 -7.60 15.61
N LEU A 281 -12.00 -7.40 15.16
CA LEU A 281 -10.83 -8.13 15.67
C LEU A 281 -10.05 -7.36 16.74
N LEU A 282 -10.08 -6.01 16.67
CA LEU A 282 -9.34 -5.15 17.60
C LEU A 282 -10.26 -4.39 18.55
N SER A 283 -11.60 -4.51 18.41
CA SER A 283 -12.60 -3.76 19.20
C SER A 283 -12.42 -2.24 19.07
N GLN A 284 -11.86 -1.76 17.96
CA GLN A 284 -11.62 -0.34 17.69
C GLN A 284 -12.85 0.28 17.03
N ILE A 285 -13.58 1.12 17.76
CA ILE A 285 -14.74 1.85 17.24
C ILE A 285 -14.25 3.21 16.74
N PRO A 286 -14.49 3.56 15.46
CA PRO A 286 -14.15 4.88 14.94
C PRO A 286 -14.90 5.99 15.67
N THR A 287 -14.27 7.16 15.79
CA THR A 287 -14.91 8.36 16.35
C THR A 287 -16.06 8.83 15.47
N LEU A 288 -16.96 9.65 16.02
CA LEU A 288 -18.09 10.20 15.26
C LEU A 288 -17.64 10.98 14.01
N TRP A 289 -16.53 11.70 14.11
CA TRP A 289 -15.95 12.49 13.02
C TRP A 289 -15.35 11.63 11.89
N PHE A 290 -15.05 10.38 12.16
CA PHE A 290 -14.58 9.44 11.13
C PHE A 290 -15.61 9.25 10.00
N TRP A 291 -16.90 9.16 10.32
CA TRP A 291 -17.94 8.80 9.35
C TRP A 291 -18.14 9.83 8.25
N PRO A 292 -18.23 11.16 8.53
CA PRO A 292 -18.26 12.17 7.47
C PRO A 292 -17.01 12.15 6.58
N GLY A 293 -15.82 11.98 7.18
CA GLY A 293 -14.57 11.89 6.43
C GLY A 293 -14.52 10.67 5.52
N ALA A 294 -14.88 9.49 6.03
CA ALA A 294 -14.95 8.25 5.27
C ALA A 294 -15.98 8.35 4.12
N ALA A 295 -17.15 8.95 4.38
CA ALA A 295 -18.17 9.19 3.37
C ALA A 295 -17.64 10.10 2.24
N LEU A 296 -16.84 11.12 2.57
CA LEU A 296 -16.24 12.00 1.59
C LEU A 296 -15.18 11.26 0.75
N ILE A 297 -14.32 10.45 1.36
CA ILE A 297 -13.33 9.61 0.65
C ILE A 297 -14.04 8.66 -0.32
N LEU A 298 -14.97 7.86 0.20
CA LEU A 298 -15.68 6.86 -0.62
C LEU A 298 -16.57 7.52 -1.68
N GLY A 299 -17.21 8.64 -1.36
CA GLY A 299 -18.02 9.42 -2.30
C GLY A 299 -17.18 9.94 -3.46
N ALA A 300 -16.00 10.48 -3.19
CA ALA A 300 -15.05 10.93 -4.20
C ALA A 300 -14.60 9.78 -5.10
N SER A 301 -14.26 8.61 -4.52
CA SER A 301 -13.85 7.41 -5.25
C SER A 301 -14.96 6.85 -6.12
N LEU A 302 -16.19 6.77 -5.61
CA LEU A 302 -17.36 6.32 -6.38
C LEU A 302 -17.74 7.30 -7.50
N PHE A 303 -17.58 8.59 -7.28
CA PHE A 303 -17.77 9.61 -8.32
C PHE A 303 -16.80 9.39 -9.48
N LEU A 304 -15.52 9.17 -9.19
CA LEU A 304 -14.51 8.87 -10.23
C LEU A 304 -14.83 7.58 -10.97
N LEU A 305 -15.20 6.51 -10.27
CA LEU A 305 -15.59 5.24 -10.88
C LEU A 305 -16.73 5.39 -11.90
N ARG A 306 -17.77 6.13 -11.53
CA ARG A 306 -18.93 6.39 -12.44
C ARG A 306 -18.50 7.19 -13.67
N GLN A 307 -17.62 8.16 -13.50
CA GLN A 307 -17.11 8.96 -14.62
C GLN A 307 -16.28 8.12 -15.60
N GLU A 308 -15.38 7.27 -15.10
CA GLU A 308 -14.56 6.39 -15.93
C GLU A 308 -15.40 5.38 -16.70
N GLN A 309 -16.41 4.81 -16.06
CA GLN A 309 -17.36 3.90 -16.72
C GLN A 309 -18.13 4.60 -17.85
N THR A 310 -18.55 5.83 -17.61
CA THR A 310 -19.28 6.64 -18.60
C THR A 310 -18.41 7.00 -19.79
N ALA A 311 -17.14 7.40 -19.53
CA ALA A 311 -16.17 7.73 -20.57
C ALA A 311 -15.84 6.51 -21.45
N THR A 312 -15.60 5.35 -20.82
CA THR A 312 -15.34 4.08 -21.51
C THR A 312 -16.52 3.65 -22.38
N ARG A 313 -17.75 3.78 -21.86
CA ARG A 313 -18.97 3.48 -22.62
C ARG A 313 -19.14 4.38 -23.83
N LYS A 314 -18.91 5.70 -23.68
CA LYS A 314 -18.97 6.64 -24.80
C LYS A 314 -17.91 6.33 -25.86
N ALA A 315 -16.66 6.05 -25.47
CA ALA A 315 -15.60 5.68 -26.39
C ALA A 315 -15.94 4.40 -27.18
N LYS A 316 -16.54 3.39 -26.52
CA LYS A 316 -16.97 2.16 -27.18
C LYS A 316 -18.09 2.41 -28.20
N ILE A 317 -19.07 3.23 -27.87
CA ILE A 317 -20.17 3.60 -28.80
C ILE A 317 -19.62 4.31 -30.04
N VAL A 318 -18.71 5.28 -29.85
CA VAL A 318 -18.08 6.01 -30.95
C VAL A 318 -17.27 5.07 -31.85
N SER A 319 -16.50 4.15 -31.27
CA SER A 319 -15.72 3.16 -32.03
C SER A 319 -16.61 2.20 -32.85
N MET A 320 -17.74 1.77 -32.29
CA MET A 320 -18.70 0.91 -32.98
C MET A 320 -19.40 1.66 -34.12
N ALA A 321 -19.78 2.92 -33.89
CA ALA A 321 -20.38 3.77 -34.94
C ALA A 321 -19.39 4.04 -36.09
N ALA A 322 -18.13 4.31 -35.78
CA ALA A 322 -17.08 4.51 -36.77
C ALA A 322 -16.77 3.22 -37.57
N SER A 323 -16.87 2.04 -36.95
CA SER A 323 -16.73 0.75 -37.64
C SER A 323 -17.91 0.47 -38.56
N ALA A 324 -19.14 0.76 -38.11
CA ALA A 324 -20.35 0.58 -38.92
C ALA A 324 -20.44 1.53 -40.14
N ALA A 325 -19.82 2.73 -40.02
CA ALA A 325 -19.78 3.69 -41.14
C ALA A 325 -18.70 3.36 -42.20
N ARG A 326 -17.85 2.36 -41.96
CA ARG A 326 -16.84 1.87 -42.92
C ARG A 326 -17.24 0.61 -43.69
N LEU A 327 -18.38 0.02 -43.33
CA LEU A 327 -19.04 -1.08 -44.03
C LEU A 327 -20.12 -0.55 -44.95
#